data_271913f55a76c36ce29667bdb129c281
#
_entry.id   271913f55a76c36ce29667bdb129c281
#
_cell.length_a   1.000
_cell.length_b   1.000
_cell.length_c   1.000
_cell.angle_alpha   90.00
_cell.angle_beta   90.00
_cell.angle_gamma   90.00
#
_symmetry.space_group_name_H-M   'P 1'
#
loop_
_entity.id
_entity.type
_entity.pdbx_description
1 polymer ?
#
loop_
_entity_poly.entity_id
_entity_poly.type
_entity_poly.pdbx_seq_one_letter_code
_entity_poly.pdbx_strand_id
1 'polypeptide(L)'
;MKHLRLPVVLAAGTLALTACAGVGNKDAGGGSSSQGSADSTPSGTLNIMGFSGEDEVAQSRITAFKTAYPGVTVKNNKGDFDAQQFLTAVSSGNPPDVVYIPRNLVGTYAAKAAIQPLDDCIKNSGIDTTQYREAALNEVKLKDKTYGIPEFYTVSANLISGKSLAAAGVAVTDIQTTDWDKLEQTAKKLYVAKNGRPARIGYDPKLPDFFPLWAMANGAELVKPGGEPNLNDPKAVEALEFSIKLVNDQGGWANFKTFRDTFDLFGAKNQFTKDQLAAFPIENWYVNVLLDSRSSGLQLQSTPFTDRQGQPISTIGGSAWVVPKGAKNANAACQWAKTMTSLETWHKAAEARMQTVTKDKSFFTGLFTGNKKADEEIKAKYLKPTGDAGFDQAINNYYDVLDKAKSVNPSAAGAEIDAAWKAAVGKALAGSATPKAALDQAQSEAKAAFDKAPQG
;
A
#
# COMPACT_ATOMS: atom_id res chain seq x y z
N MET A 1 -17.10 42.04 -33.45
CA MET A 1 -18.37 42.42 -34.13
C MET A 1 -19.31 41.23 -34.10
N LYS A 2 -20.55 41.54 -33.72
CA LYS A 2 -21.79 40.74 -33.69
C LYS A 2 -21.97 39.77 -32.47
N HIS A 3 -22.63 40.38 -31.48
CA HIS A 3 -23.38 39.72 -30.42
C HIS A 3 -24.62 39.02 -30.99
N LEU A 4 -24.92 37.82 -30.47
CA LEU A 4 -26.25 37.24 -30.61
C LEU A 4 -26.77 36.85 -29.22
N ARG A 5 -27.77 37.57 -28.75
CA ARG A 5 -28.57 37.29 -27.55
C ARG A 5 -29.77 36.45 -27.98
N LEU A 6 -30.09 35.38 -27.27
CA LEU A 6 -31.37 34.69 -27.34
C LEU A 6 -32.03 34.65 -25.94
N PRO A 7 -33.35 34.77 -25.88
CA PRO A 7 -34.05 35.08 -24.63
C PRO A 7 -34.48 33.87 -23.83
N VAL A 8 -34.57 34.09 -22.51
CA VAL A 8 -35.17 33.19 -21.51
C VAL A 8 -36.69 33.22 -21.66
N VAL A 9 -37.31 32.04 -21.79
CA VAL A 9 -38.77 31.87 -21.64
C VAL A 9 -39.03 31.15 -20.32
N LEU A 10 -39.63 31.86 -19.36
CA LEU A 10 -40.24 31.27 -18.16
C LEU A 10 -41.60 30.68 -18.55
N ALA A 11 -41.81 29.39 -18.26
CA ALA A 11 -43.15 28.79 -18.24
C ALA A 11 -43.46 28.35 -16.81
N ALA A 12 -44.41 29.07 -16.21
CA ALA A 12 -45.03 28.69 -14.94
C ALA A 12 -46.15 27.65 -15.22
N GLY A 13 -46.02 26.49 -14.64
CA GLY A 13 -47.02 25.42 -14.67
C GLY A 13 -47.59 25.18 -13.27
N THR A 14 -48.84 25.47 -13.10
CA THR A 14 -49.66 25.28 -11.89
C THR A 14 -49.96 23.81 -11.63
N LEU A 15 -49.67 23.34 -10.41
CA LEU A 15 -50.05 22.02 -9.89
C LEU A 15 -51.48 22.04 -9.37
N ALA A 16 -52.33 21.18 -9.89
CA ALA A 16 -53.63 20.80 -9.31
C ALA A 16 -53.50 19.60 -8.40
N LEU A 17 -53.87 19.78 -7.14
CA LEU A 17 -54.03 18.70 -6.15
C LEU A 17 -55.39 17.99 -6.38
N THR A 18 -55.35 16.66 -6.59
CA THR A 18 -56.49 15.79 -6.39
C THR A 18 -56.18 14.78 -5.31
N ALA A 19 -56.87 14.92 -4.18
CA ALA A 19 -56.91 13.94 -3.12
C ALA A 19 -57.97 12.89 -3.47
N CYS A 20 -57.61 11.60 -3.41
CA CYS A 20 -58.57 10.50 -3.26
C CYS A 20 -58.16 9.64 -2.07
N ALA A 21 -59.01 9.64 -1.05
CA ALA A 21 -58.95 8.74 0.07
C ALA A 21 -59.48 7.36 -0.35
N GLY A 22 -58.71 6.31 0.00
CA GLY A 22 -59.14 4.92 -0.10
C GLY A 22 -58.55 4.12 1.08
N VAL A 23 -59.46 3.61 1.91
CA VAL A 23 -59.23 2.88 3.16
C VAL A 23 -58.82 1.43 2.85
N GLY A 24 -57.80 0.92 3.61
CA GLY A 24 -57.72 -0.47 4.05
C GLY A 24 -56.66 -1.32 3.35
N ASN A 25 -55.59 -1.66 3.93
CA ASN A 25 -55.35 -2.85 4.73
C ASN A 25 -53.91 -2.86 5.30
N LYS A 26 -53.78 -3.34 6.51
CA LYS A 26 -52.50 -3.59 7.20
C LYS A 26 -51.78 -4.74 6.52
N ASP A 27 -50.51 -4.51 6.16
CA ASP A 27 -49.44 -5.47 6.38
C ASP A 27 -48.14 -4.73 6.39
N ALA A 28 -47.55 -4.67 7.58
CA ALA A 28 -46.22 -4.13 7.82
C ALA A 28 -45.18 -5.13 7.32
N GLY A 29 -44.79 -4.97 6.07
CA GLY A 29 -43.60 -5.63 5.53
C GLY A 29 -42.38 -4.79 5.82
N GLY A 30 -41.77 -4.97 6.99
CA GLY A 30 -40.42 -4.50 7.24
C GLY A 30 -39.49 -5.12 6.20
N GLY A 31 -38.79 -4.25 5.44
CA GLY A 31 -37.70 -4.67 4.57
C GLY A 31 -36.58 -5.25 5.42
N SER A 32 -36.68 -6.54 5.74
CA SER A 32 -35.58 -7.33 6.25
C SER A 32 -34.52 -7.36 5.15
N SER A 33 -33.40 -6.63 5.33
CA SER A 33 -32.17 -6.96 4.65
C SER A 33 -31.89 -8.43 4.96
N SER A 34 -32.08 -9.31 3.97
CA SER A 34 -31.75 -10.71 4.10
C SER A 34 -30.25 -10.81 4.29
N GLN A 35 -29.78 -10.79 5.55
CA GLN A 35 -28.55 -11.44 5.92
C GLN A 35 -28.73 -12.90 5.53
N GLY A 36 -28.14 -13.28 4.40
CA GLY A 36 -28.11 -14.67 3.96
C GLY A 36 -27.63 -15.51 5.13
N SER A 37 -28.41 -16.55 5.48
CA SER A 37 -28.05 -17.49 6.52
C SER A 37 -26.61 -17.99 6.27
N ALA A 38 -25.81 -18.04 7.33
CA ALA A 38 -24.38 -18.45 7.29
C ALA A 38 -24.15 -19.84 6.65
N ASP A 39 -25.20 -20.63 6.43
CA ASP A 39 -25.15 -22.01 5.92
C ASP A 39 -25.45 -22.15 4.42
N SER A 40 -25.72 -21.08 3.69
CA SER A 40 -26.02 -21.19 2.25
C SER A 40 -24.73 -21.15 1.41
N THR A 41 -24.54 -22.13 0.52
CA THR A 41 -23.45 -22.10 -0.48
C THR A 41 -23.56 -20.82 -1.31
N PRO A 42 -22.48 -20.02 -1.43
CA PRO A 42 -22.51 -18.80 -2.23
C PRO A 42 -22.92 -19.04 -3.68
N SER A 43 -23.76 -18.14 -4.21
CA SER A 43 -24.21 -18.19 -5.59
C SER A 43 -24.46 -16.76 -6.12
N GLY A 44 -24.80 -16.65 -7.41
CA GLY A 44 -25.11 -15.37 -8.05
C GLY A 44 -23.85 -14.63 -8.55
N THR A 45 -23.92 -13.31 -8.67
CA THR A 45 -22.82 -12.50 -9.16
C THR A 45 -22.02 -11.91 -8.01
N LEU A 46 -20.69 -11.97 -8.09
CA LEU A 46 -19.73 -11.28 -7.23
C LEU A 46 -19.04 -10.18 -8.03
N ASN A 47 -19.32 -8.93 -7.71
CA ASN A 47 -18.70 -7.76 -8.33
C ASN A 47 -17.49 -7.31 -7.49
N ILE A 48 -16.32 -7.27 -8.11
CA ILE A 48 -15.04 -6.95 -7.47
C ILE A 48 -14.50 -5.63 -8.02
N MET A 49 -13.90 -4.81 -7.15
CA MET A 49 -13.25 -3.55 -7.51
C MET A 49 -11.87 -3.44 -6.88
N GLY A 50 -10.95 -2.73 -7.56
CA GLY A 50 -9.62 -2.41 -7.04
C GLY A 50 -8.58 -3.52 -7.15
N PHE A 51 -8.85 -4.56 -7.93
CA PHE A 51 -7.97 -5.72 -8.10
C PHE A 51 -7.67 -5.99 -9.56
N SER A 52 -6.41 -5.87 -9.98
CA SER A 52 -6.03 -6.15 -11.36
C SER A 52 -6.17 -7.65 -11.71
N GLY A 53 -5.68 -8.50 -10.84
CA GLY A 53 -5.87 -9.95 -10.95
C GLY A 53 -5.21 -10.58 -12.18
N GLU A 54 -4.11 -10.04 -12.70
CA GLU A 54 -3.56 -10.41 -14.02
C GLU A 54 -2.43 -11.43 -13.95
N ASP A 55 -1.66 -11.44 -12.88
CA ASP A 55 -0.53 -12.35 -12.74
C ASP A 55 -0.96 -13.79 -12.36
N GLU A 56 -0.03 -14.74 -12.48
CA GLU A 56 -0.28 -16.15 -12.19
C GLU A 56 -0.65 -16.42 -10.72
N VAL A 57 -0.14 -15.57 -9.80
CA VAL A 57 -0.44 -15.64 -8.37
C VAL A 57 -1.91 -15.29 -8.13
N ALA A 58 -2.41 -14.23 -8.76
CA ALA A 58 -3.80 -13.85 -8.69
C ALA A 58 -4.70 -14.86 -9.40
N GLN A 59 -4.35 -15.29 -10.63
CA GLN A 59 -5.16 -16.18 -11.44
C GLN A 59 -5.32 -17.57 -10.80
N SER A 60 -4.29 -18.10 -10.15
CA SER A 60 -4.39 -19.37 -9.42
C SER A 60 -5.41 -19.31 -8.28
N ARG A 61 -5.43 -18.18 -7.53
CA ARG A 61 -6.37 -17.95 -6.41
C ARG A 61 -7.79 -17.70 -6.91
N ILE A 62 -7.96 -16.94 -7.99
CA ILE A 62 -9.27 -16.76 -8.67
C ILE A 62 -9.82 -18.12 -9.12
N THR A 63 -8.97 -18.96 -9.70
CA THR A 63 -9.35 -20.30 -10.14
C THR A 63 -9.77 -21.18 -8.96
N ALA A 64 -9.02 -21.12 -7.85
CA ALA A 64 -9.39 -21.83 -6.61
C ALA A 64 -10.79 -21.42 -6.11
N PHE A 65 -11.09 -20.12 -6.10
CA PHE A 65 -12.41 -19.62 -5.73
C PHE A 65 -13.52 -20.14 -6.67
N LYS A 66 -13.34 -20.02 -7.97
CA LYS A 66 -14.33 -20.49 -8.97
C LYS A 66 -14.57 -22.00 -8.88
N THR A 67 -13.53 -22.77 -8.56
CA THR A 67 -13.64 -24.22 -8.36
C THR A 67 -14.42 -24.55 -7.08
N ALA A 68 -14.17 -23.82 -5.99
CA ALA A 68 -14.87 -24.02 -4.73
C ALA A 68 -16.34 -23.57 -4.77
N TYR A 69 -16.63 -22.53 -5.56
CA TYR A 69 -17.95 -21.89 -5.63
C TYR A 69 -18.46 -21.74 -7.07
N PRO A 70 -18.75 -22.86 -7.77
CA PRO A 70 -19.13 -22.83 -9.19
C PRO A 70 -20.46 -22.09 -9.47
N GLY A 71 -21.29 -21.91 -8.43
CA GLY A 71 -22.55 -21.11 -8.51
C GLY A 71 -22.31 -19.59 -8.49
N VAL A 72 -21.05 -19.12 -8.32
CA VAL A 72 -20.73 -17.69 -8.27
C VAL A 72 -20.11 -17.25 -9.60
N THR A 73 -20.74 -16.28 -10.25
CA THR A 73 -20.18 -15.59 -11.43
C THR A 73 -19.31 -14.42 -10.96
N VAL A 74 -18.00 -14.55 -11.12
CA VAL A 74 -17.04 -13.49 -10.75
C VAL A 74 -16.96 -12.43 -11.85
N LYS A 75 -17.28 -11.19 -11.50
CA LYS A 75 -17.09 -9.98 -12.33
C LYS A 75 -16.06 -9.09 -11.68
N ASN A 76 -14.82 -9.14 -12.18
CA ASN A 76 -13.73 -8.28 -11.72
C ASN A 76 -13.66 -7.02 -12.59
N ASN A 77 -13.99 -5.86 -11.99
CA ASN A 77 -13.69 -4.57 -12.60
C ASN A 77 -12.20 -4.28 -12.37
N LYS A 78 -11.38 -4.67 -13.36
CA LYS A 78 -9.92 -4.60 -13.27
C LYS A 78 -9.44 -3.16 -13.12
N GLY A 79 -8.39 -2.98 -12.34
CA GLY A 79 -7.73 -1.70 -12.12
C GLY A 79 -7.38 -1.49 -10.65
N ASP A 80 -6.66 -0.41 -10.39
CA ASP A 80 -6.33 0.02 -9.04
C ASP A 80 -7.57 0.57 -8.31
N PHE A 81 -7.48 0.64 -6.99
CA PHE A 81 -8.54 1.21 -6.18
C PHE A 81 -8.72 2.71 -6.45
N ASP A 82 -9.92 3.11 -6.85
CA ASP A 82 -10.34 4.50 -7.00
C ASP A 82 -11.29 4.90 -5.87
N ALA A 83 -10.81 5.78 -4.99
CA ALA A 83 -11.53 6.23 -3.82
C ALA A 83 -12.83 6.99 -4.14
N GLN A 84 -12.82 7.82 -5.20
CA GLN A 84 -13.97 8.61 -5.59
C GLN A 84 -15.06 7.72 -6.21
N GLN A 85 -14.66 6.82 -7.10
CA GLN A 85 -15.57 5.84 -7.70
C GLN A 85 -16.21 4.95 -6.62
N PHE A 86 -15.41 4.48 -5.67
CA PHE A 86 -15.90 3.65 -4.55
C PHE A 86 -16.96 4.39 -3.72
N LEU A 87 -16.65 5.60 -3.24
CA LEU A 87 -17.57 6.37 -2.42
C LEU A 87 -18.84 6.76 -3.19
N THR A 88 -18.73 7.04 -4.48
CA THR A 88 -19.89 7.31 -5.35
C THR A 88 -20.78 6.07 -5.47
N ALA A 89 -20.21 4.89 -5.66
CA ALA A 89 -20.95 3.64 -5.74
C ALA A 89 -21.69 3.32 -4.42
N VAL A 90 -21.04 3.53 -3.28
CA VAL A 90 -21.65 3.35 -1.95
C VAL A 90 -22.81 4.34 -1.73
N SER A 91 -22.58 5.63 -2.01
CA SER A 91 -23.60 6.68 -1.79
C SER A 91 -24.79 6.56 -2.71
N SER A 92 -24.63 6.01 -3.91
CA SER A 92 -25.73 5.74 -4.85
C SER A 92 -26.50 4.46 -4.54
N GLY A 93 -26.11 3.70 -3.49
CA GLY A 93 -26.75 2.43 -3.12
C GLY A 93 -26.45 1.26 -4.06
N ASN A 94 -25.41 1.36 -4.89
CA ASN A 94 -25.01 0.30 -5.81
C ASN A 94 -23.50 -0.01 -5.69
N PRO A 95 -23.00 -0.36 -4.48
CA PRO A 95 -21.60 -0.69 -4.29
C PRO A 95 -21.22 -2.00 -4.99
N PRO A 96 -19.92 -2.23 -5.25
CA PRO A 96 -19.42 -3.58 -5.51
C PRO A 96 -19.65 -4.49 -4.30
N ASP A 97 -19.50 -5.80 -4.49
CA ASP A 97 -19.71 -6.77 -3.40
C ASP A 97 -18.47 -6.90 -2.53
N VAL A 98 -17.27 -6.80 -3.13
CA VAL A 98 -15.98 -6.84 -2.44
C VAL A 98 -15.00 -5.87 -3.09
N VAL A 99 -14.17 -5.24 -2.28
CA VAL A 99 -13.18 -4.26 -2.76
C VAL A 99 -11.80 -4.59 -2.20
N TYR A 100 -10.80 -4.44 -3.04
CA TYR A 100 -9.40 -4.54 -2.67
C TYR A 100 -8.83 -3.14 -2.47
N ILE A 101 -8.51 -2.78 -1.24
CA ILE A 101 -8.07 -1.42 -0.89
C ILE A 101 -6.74 -1.43 -0.14
N PRO A 102 -5.94 -0.36 -0.22
CA PRO A 102 -4.80 -0.16 0.66
C PRO A 102 -5.22 -0.21 2.14
N ARG A 103 -4.49 -0.96 2.98
CA ARG A 103 -4.87 -1.18 4.38
C ARG A 103 -4.94 0.10 5.21
N ASN A 104 -4.07 1.07 4.96
CA ASN A 104 -4.07 2.37 5.64
C ASN A 104 -5.37 3.17 5.46
N LEU A 105 -6.21 2.83 4.48
CA LEU A 105 -7.51 3.47 4.22
C LEU A 105 -8.68 2.80 4.93
N VAL A 106 -8.49 1.59 5.46
CA VAL A 106 -9.57 0.80 6.08
C VAL A 106 -10.22 1.57 7.23
N GLY A 107 -9.43 2.15 8.14
CA GLY A 107 -9.96 2.94 9.26
C GLY A 107 -10.85 4.10 8.81
N THR A 108 -10.44 4.81 7.76
CA THR A 108 -11.21 5.93 7.20
C THR A 108 -12.57 5.47 6.64
N TYR A 109 -12.59 4.40 5.87
CA TYR A 109 -13.86 3.92 5.29
C TYR A 109 -14.75 3.22 6.31
N ALA A 110 -14.18 2.60 7.33
CA ALA A 110 -14.92 2.08 8.48
C ALA A 110 -15.61 3.22 9.25
N ALA A 111 -14.88 4.29 9.57
CA ALA A 111 -15.42 5.48 10.25
C ALA A 111 -16.55 6.15 9.44
N LYS A 112 -16.39 6.25 8.12
CA LYS A 112 -17.42 6.78 7.20
C LYS A 112 -18.60 5.81 6.98
N ALA A 113 -18.61 4.65 7.65
CA ALA A 113 -19.59 3.58 7.44
C ALA A 113 -19.76 3.18 5.96
N ALA A 114 -18.70 3.30 5.17
CA ALA A 114 -18.67 2.89 3.77
C ALA A 114 -18.39 1.39 3.60
N ILE A 115 -17.79 0.77 4.59
CA ILE A 115 -17.53 -0.66 4.69
C ILE A 115 -18.12 -1.22 5.99
N GLN A 116 -18.42 -2.51 6.02
CA GLN A 116 -19.02 -3.17 7.18
C GLN A 116 -18.00 -4.00 7.96
N PRO A 117 -18.22 -4.23 9.26
CA PRO A 117 -17.41 -5.15 10.07
C PRO A 117 -17.45 -6.56 9.49
N LEU A 118 -16.34 -7.28 9.59
CA LEU A 118 -16.16 -8.65 9.11
C LEU A 118 -16.07 -9.69 10.24
N ASP A 119 -16.31 -9.32 11.49
CA ASP A 119 -16.18 -10.23 12.64
C ASP A 119 -17.07 -11.47 12.49
N ASP A 120 -18.31 -11.30 12.05
CA ASP A 120 -19.23 -12.42 11.76
C ASP A 120 -18.76 -13.24 10.55
N CYS A 121 -18.24 -12.59 9.49
CA CYS A 121 -17.64 -13.27 8.35
C CYS A 121 -16.46 -14.14 8.79
N ILE A 122 -15.56 -13.59 9.57
CA ILE A 122 -14.37 -14.29 10.10
C ILE A 122 -14.79 -15.51 10.91
N LYS A 123 -15.70 -15.32 11.87
CA LYS A 123 -16.19 -16.39 12.73
C LYS A 123 -16.92 -17.49 11.96
N ASN A 124 -17.90 -17.11 11.15
CA ASN A 124 -18.79 -18.06 10.46
C ASN A 124 -18.10 -18.79 9.33
N SER A 125 -17.12 -18.16 8.68
CA SER A 125 -16.33 -18.79 7.61
C SER A 125 -15.10 -19.54 8.14
N GLY A 126 -14.80 -19.45 9.43
CA GLY A 126 -13.63 -20.10 10.03
C GLY A 126 -12.32 -19.53 9.50
N ILE A 127 -12.23 -18.21 9.33
CA ILE A 127 -10.97 -17.56 8.97
C ILE A 127 -10.09 -17.51 10.23
N ASP A 128 -8.96 -18.23 10.20
CA ASP A 128 -7.99 -18.24 11.30
C ASP A 128 -7.10 -17.00 11.25
N THR A 129 -7.49 -15.97 11.99
CA THR A 129 -6.74 -14.71 12.04
C THR A 129 -5.39 -14.83 12.74
N THR A 130 -5.13 -15.90 13.49
CA THR A 130 -3.82 -16.11 14.15
C THR A 130 -2.69 -16.41 13.17
N GLN A 131 -3.04 -16.77 11.94
CA GLN A 131 -2.07 -17.00 10.87
C GLN A 131 -1.53 -15.70 10.24
N TYR A 132 -2.18 -14.56 10.46
CA TYR A 132 -1.76 -13.29 9.88
C TYR A 132 -0.77 -12.56 10.78
N ARG A 133 0.07 -11.70 10.16
CA ARG A 133 0.95 -10.81 10.91
C ARG A 133 0.14 -9.77 11.67
N GLU A 134 0.47 -9.59 12.96
CA GLU A 134 -0.23 -8.68 13.85
C GLU A 134 -0.28 -7.24 13.29
N ALA A 135 0.84 -6.74 12.75
CA ALA A 135 0.90 -5.41 12.17
C ALA A 135 -0.11 -5.24 11.01
N ALA A 136 -0.30 -6.25 10.14
CA ALA A 136 -1.30 -6.21 9.08
C ALA A 136 -2.74 -6.25 9.61
N LEU A 137 -2.99 -7.07 10.66
CA LEU A 137 -4.30 -7.12 11.30
C LEU A 137 -4.65 -5.81 12.00
N ASN A 138 -3.67 -5.12 12.57
CA ASN A 138 -3.90 -3.82 13.21
C ASN A 138 -4.37 -2.76 12.21
N GLU A 139 -3.83 -2.72 11.00
CA GLU A 139 -4.24 -1.74 9.97
C GLU A 139 -5.68 -1.92 9.49
N VAL A 140 -6.25 -3.12 9.64
CA VAL A 140 -7.63 -3.41 9.18
C VAL A 140 -8.66 -3.34 10.30
N LYS A 141 -8.26 -2.85 11.47
CA LYS A 141 -9.15 -2.62 12.62
C LYS A 141 -9.49 -1.15 12.78
N LEU A 142 -10.68 -0.90 13.28
CA LEU A 142 -11.05 0.38 13.87
C LEU A 142 -11.77 0.07 15.18
N LYS A 143 -11.21 0.56 16.30
CA LYS A 143 -11.62 0.14 17.65
C LYS A 143 -11.50 -1.39 17.77
N ASP A 144 -12.51 -2.06 18.28
CA ASP A 144 -12.49 -3.50 18.54
C ASP A 144 -13.04 -4.34 17.37
N LYS A 145 -13.31 -3.71 16.21
CA LYS A 145 -13.90 -4.40 15.05
C LYS A 145 -12.89 -4.53 13.91
N THR A 146 -12.95 -5.66 13.22
CA THR A 146 -12.17 -5.95 12.02
C THR A 146 -12.99 -5.62 10.77
N TYR A 147 -12.43 -4.84 9.86
CA TYR A 147 -13.11 -4.36 8.64
C TYR A 147 -12.51 -4.90 7.36
N GLY A 148 -11.41 -5.64 7.42
CA GLY A 148 -10.75 -6.20 6.25
C GLY A 148 -9.97 -7.48 6.57
N ILE A 149 -9.73 -8.28 5.52
CA ILE A 149 -8.80 -9.42 5.60
C ILE A 149 -7.53 -9.02 4.86
N PRO A 150 -6.37 -8.97 5.55
CA PRO A 150 -5.12 -8.50 4.96
C PRO A 150 -4.65 -9.40 3.82
N GLU A 151 -4.13 -8.78 2.77
CA GLU A 151 -3.46 -9.46 1.66
C GLU A 151 -2.23 -8.68 1.23
N PHE A 152 -1.17 -9.41 0.95
CA PHE A 152 0.18 -8.94 0.72
C PHE A 152 0.77 -8.13 1.89
N TYR A 153 2.09 -8.19 1.98
CA TYR A 153 2.85 -7.55 3.04
C TYR A 153 4.16 -7.01 2.46
N THR A 154 4.19 -5.73 2.17
CA THR A 154 5.40 -5.09 1.67
C THR A 154 6.24 -4.59 2.81
N VAL A 155 7.55 -4.82 2.71
CA VAL A 155 8.57 -4.33 3.62
C VAL A 155 9.74 -3.81 2.80
N SER A 156 10.55 -2.94 3.39
CA SER A 156 11.62 -2.23 2.70
C SER A 156 13.01 -2.61 3.19
N ALA A 157 13.96 -2.60 2.27
CA ALA A 157 15.40 -2.68 2.53
C ALA A 157 16.13 -1.75 1.55
N ASN A 158 17.38 -1.45 1.82
CA ASN A 158 18.20 -0.72 0.84
C ASN A 158 18.62 -1.66 -0.27
N LEU A 159 18.34 -1.29 -1.52
CA LEU A 159 18.93 -1.90 -2.70
C LEU A 159 20.02 -0.98 -3.25
N ILE A 160 21.12 -1.58 -3.70
CA ILE A 160 22.38 -0.89 -3.93
C ILE A 160 23.01 -1.38 -5.23
N SER A 161 23.54 -0.47 -6.03
CA SER A 161 24.36 -0.79 -7.19
C SER A 161 25.79 -1.09 -6.79
N GLY A 162 26.21 -2.34 -6.84
CA GLY A 162 27.60 -2.73 -6.61
C GLY A 162 28.58 -2.07 -7.58
N LYS A 163 28.14 -1.84 -8.82
CA LYS A 163 28.92 -1.10 -9.82
C LYS A 163 29.22 0.33 -9.37
N SER A 164 28.21 1.04 -8.86
CA SER A 164 28.39 2.42 -8.37
C SER A 164 29.28 2.48 -7.13
N LEU A 165 29.16 1.49 -6.22
CA LEU A 165 30.04 1.37 -5.05
C LEU A 165 31.49 1.17 -5.47
N ALA A 166 31.75 0.23 -6.37
CA ALA A 166 33.13 -0.06 -6.85
C ALA A 166 33.75 1.16 -7.53
N ALA A 167 32.97 1.87 -8.37
CA ALA A 167 33.44 3.08 -9.05
C ALA A 167 33.83 4.22 -8.08
N ALA A 168 33.19 4.29 -6.90
CA ALA A 168 33.45 5.32 -5.89
C ALA A 168 34.38 4.86 -4.75
N GLY A 169 34.82 3.60 -4.74
CA GLY A 169 35.61 3.04 -3.64
C GLY A 169 34.87 3.04 -2.30
N VAL A 170 33.56 2.72 -2.33
CA VAL A 170 32.65 2.68 -1.17
C VAL A 170 32.31 1.23 -0.85
N ALA A 171 32.36 0.86 0.42
CA ALA A 171 31.92 -0.46 0.87
C ALA A 171 30.40 -0.53 1.02
N VAL A 172 29.80 -1.70 0.82
CA VAL A 172 28.34 -1.89 1.02
C VAL A 172 27.93 -1.54 2.46
N THR A 173 28.79 -1.83 3.44
CA THR A 173 28.59 -1.51 4.85
C THR A 173 28.58 -0.02 5.17
N ASP A 174 28.97 0.85 4.22
CA ASP A 174 28.87 2.30 4.38
C ASP A 174 27.45 2.82 4.07
N ILE A 175 26.61 2.00 3.41
CA ILE A 175 25.19 2.28 3.21
C ILE A 175 24.42 1.73 4.42
N GLN A 176 24.35 2.55 5.45
CA GLN A 176 23.63 2.22 6.70
C GLN A 176 22.84 3.42 7.19
N THR A 177 21.59 3.20 7.60
CA THR A 177 20.68 4.26 8.03
C THR A 177 20.73 4.54 9.54
N THR A 178 21.56 3.80 10.27
CA THR A 178 21.81 4.01 11.70
C THR A 178 22.61 5.30 11.96
N ASP A 179 23.66 5.54 11.16
CA ASP A 179 24.55 6.69 11.26
C ASP A 179 24.28 7.64 10.08
N TRP A 180 23.54 8.70 10.37
CA TRP A 180 23.13 9.66 9.35
C TRP A 180 24.28 10.49 8.80
N ASP A 181 25.28 10.84 9.62
CA ASP A 181 26.44 11.59 9.17
C ASP A 181 27.27 10.74 8.19
N LYS A 182 27.45 9.46 8.49
CA LYS A 182 28.13 8.52 7.61
C LYS A 182 27.35 8.30 6.31
N LEU A 183 26.02 8.14 6.40
CA LEU A 183 25.18 7.99 5.22
C LEU A 183 25.25 9.22 4.31
N GLU A 184 25.23 10.44 4.88
CA GLU A 184 25.37 11.67 4.13
C GLU A 184 26.70 11.76 3.41
N GLN A 185 27.81 11.49 4.11
CA GLN A 185 29.15 11.47 3.51
C GLN A 185 29.25 10.44 2.38
N THR A 186 28.67 9.27 2.58
CA THR A 186 28.62 8.19 1.59
C THR A 186 27.76 8.57 0.38
N ALA A 187 26.59 9.18 0.60
CA ALA A 187 25.74 9.69 -0.48
C ALA A 187 26.47 10.74 -1.35
N LYS A 188 27.22 11.65 -0.71
CA LYS A 188 28.04 12.65 -1.41
C LYS A 188 29.17 12.01 -2.23
N LYS A 189 29.83 10.98 -1.71
CA LYS A 189 30.86 10.23 -2.45
C LYS A 189 30.31 9.52 -3.68
N LEU A 190 29.08 8.98 -3.56
CA LEU A 190 28.40 8.26 -4.62
C LEU A 190 27.73 9.18 -5.64
N TYR A 191 27.43 10.42 -5.26
CA TYR A 191 26.81 11.40 -6.14
C TYR A 191 27.75 11.82 -7.26
N VAL A 192 27.24 11.87 -8.49
CA VAL A 192 27.99 12.36 -9.64
C VAL A 192 27.20 13.47 -10.32
N ALA A 193 27.84 14.61 -10.51
CA ALA A 193 27.29 15.73 -11.30
C ALA A 193 28.01 15.83 -12.65
N LYS A 194 27.25 16.19 -13.69
CA LYS A 194 27.77 16.56 -15.01
C LYS A 194 27.13 17.86 -15.45
N ASN A 195 27.97 18.87 -15.77
CA ASN A 195 27.48 20.20 -16.15
C ASN A 195 26.50 20.82 -15.09
N GLY A 196 26.80 20.66 -13.80
CA GLY A 196 25.99 21.17 -12.69
C GLY A 196 24.67 20.44 -12.44
N ARG A 197 24.42 19.32 -13.10
CA ARG A 197 23.19 18.51 -12.92
C ARG A 197 23.54 17.09 -12.47
N PRO A 198 22.66 16.42 -11.73
CA PRO A 198 22.84 15.02 -11.39
C PRO A 198 23.05 14.16 -12.65
N ALA A 199 24.06 13.30 -12.61
CA ALA A 199 24.29 12.22 -13.55
C ALA A 199 24.17 10.86 -12.86
N ARG A 200 24.39 10.81 -11.52
CA ARG A 200 24.05 9.70 -10.64
C ARG A 200 23.65 10.25 -9.28
N ILE A 201 22.50 9.80 -8.76
CA ILE A 201 22.12 9.99 -7.36
C ILE A 201 22.87 8.97 -6.51
N GLY A 202 23.50 9.41 -5.43
CA GLY A 202 24.22 8.54 -4.50
C GLY A 202 23.28 7.74 -3.60
N TYR A 203 22.37 8.45 -2.95
CA TYR A 203 21.32 7.83 -2.14
C TYR A 203 20.00 8.61 -2.28
N ASP A 204 18.96 7.95 -2.77
CA ASP A 204 17.62 8.53 -2.84
C ASP A 204 16.83 8.16 -1.58
N PRO A 205 16.49 9.11 -0.69
CA PRO A 205 15.68 8.83 0.49
C PRO A 205 14.22 8.48 0.16
N LYS A 206 13.83 8.46 -1.11
CA LYS A 206 12.48 8.13 -1.60
C LYS A 206 11.37 9.03 -1.03
N LEU A 207 11.68 10.32 -0.82
CA LEU A 207 10.64 11.28 -0.46
C LEU A 207 9.74 11.63 -1.67
N PRO A 208 8.44 11.89 -1.42
CA PRO A 208 7.77 11.92 -0.10
C PRO A 208 7.44 10.55 0.48
N ASP A 209 7.29 9.50 -0.33
CA ASP A 209 6.61 8.24 0.00
C ASP A 209 7.19 7.52 1.21
N PHE A 210 8.49 7.61 1.43
CA PHE A 210 9.21 6.92 2.51
C PHE A 210 9.43 7.80 3.76
N PHE A 211 8.81 8.98 3.84
CA PHE A 211 8.89 9.80 5.04
C PHE A 211 8.45 9.04 6.32
N PRO A 212 7.36 8.25 6.33
CA PRO A 212 6.99 7.47 7.50
C PRO A 212 8.08 6.49 7.96
N LEU A 213 8.80 5.85 7.01
CA LEU A 213 9.90 4.95 7.35
C LEU A 213 11.05 5.71 8.05
N TRP A 214 11.47 6.87 7.54
CA TRP A 214 12.50 7.70 8.15
C TRP A 214 12.10 8.20 9.52
N ALA A 215 10.85 8.66 9.67
CA ALA A 215 10.32 9.14 10.94
C ALA A 215 10.29 8.03 12.00
N MET A 216 9.75 6.86 11.65
CA MET A 216 9.66 5.70 12.57
C MET A 216 11.04 5.14 12.91
N ALA A 217 11.99 5.12 11.97
CA ALA A 217 13.38 4.72 12.23
C ALA A 217 14.09 5.68 13.20
N ASN A 218 13.71 6.94 13.20
CA ASN A 218 14.17 7.92 14.20
C ASN A 218 13.40 7.83 15.53
N GLY A 219 12.41 6.94 15.64
CA GLY A 219 11.61 6.71 16.83
C GLY A 219 10.42 7.66 16.98
N ALA A 220 9.95 8.27 15.89
CA ALA A 220 8.70 9.02 15.88
C ALA A 220 7.49 8.09 15.80
N GLU A 221 6.40 8.51 16.40
CA GLU A 221 5.08 7.88 16.27
C GLU A 221 4.15 8.87 15.56
N LEU A 222 3.92 8.69 14.25
CA LEU A 222 3.16 9.64 13.42
C LEU A 222 1.66 9.67 13.72
N VAL A 223 1.14 8.55 14.22
CA VAL A 223 -0.24 8.43 14.69
C VAL A 223 -0.21 7.69 16.01
N LYS A 224 -0.74 8.31 17.07
CA LYS A 224 -0.77 7.74 18.42
C LYS A 224 -1.74 6.55 18.52
N PRO A 225 -1.62 5.69 19.53
CA PRO A 225 -2.67 4.76 19.88
C PRO A 225 -4.01 5.51 20.02
N GLY A 226 -5.08 4.95 19.43
CA GLY A 226 -6.38 5.63 19.33
C GLY A 226 -6.57 6.47 18.06
N GLY A 227 -5.55 6.58 17.21
CA GLY A 227 -5.68 7.16 15.87
C GLY A 227 -5.45 8.67 15.79
N GLU A 228 -5.08 9.34 16.88
CA GLU A 228 -4.77 10.77 16.87
C GLU A 228 -3.47 11.04 16.11
N PRO A 229 -3.44 12.02 15.15
CA PRO A 229 -2.22 12.37 14.43
C PRO A 229 -1.17 13.02 15.35
N ASN A 230 0.10 12.76 15.06
CA ASN A 230 1.27 13.31 15.73
C ASN A 230 2.38 13.62 14.72
N LEU A 231 2.01 14.34 13.65
CA LEU A 231 2.88 14.55 12.48
C LEU A 231 4.05 15.47 12.76
N ASN A 232 3.95 16.37 13.75
CA ASN A 232 5.01 17.29 14.14
C ASN A 232 5.84 16.81 15.35
N ASP A 233 5.85 15.50 15.60
CA ASP A 233 6.80 14.90 16.54
C ASP A 233 8.22 15.41 16.25
N PRO A 234 8.98 15.88 17.24
CA PRO A 234 10.34 16.39 17.02
C PRO A 234 11.24 15.43 16.27
N LYS A 235 11.10 14.10 16.47
CA LYS A 235 11.86 13.08 15.76
C LYS A 235 11.40 12.92 14.30
N ALA A 236 10.12 13.18 14.00
CA ALA A 236 9.63 13.22 12.63
C ALA A 236 10.15 14.46 11.89
N VAL A 237 10.20 15.61 12.57
CA VAL A 237 10.80 16.84 12.02
C VAL A 237 12.27 16.61 11.69
N GLU A 238 13.06 16.07 12.63
CA GLU A 238 14.48 15.77 12.46
C GLU A 238 14.70 14.79 11.29
N ALA A 239 13.88 13.76 11.17
CA ALA A 239 13.96 12.78 10.07
C ALA A 239 13.68 13.44 8.70
N LEU A 240 12.73 14.36 8.63
CA LEU A 240 12.44 15.09 7.41
C LEU A 240 13.57 16.07 7.06
N GLU A 241 14.12 16.78 8.05
CA GLU A 241 15.27 17.67 7.86
C GLU A 241 16.48 16.93 7.30
N PHE A 242 16.80 15.77 7.89
CA PHE A 242 17.90 14.93 7.41
C PHE A 242 17.65 14.43 5.98
N SER A 243 16.46 13.90 5.71
CA SER A 243 16.12 13.36 4.38
C SER A 243 16.17 14.43 3.29
N ILE A 244 15.72 15.66 3.60
CA ILE A 244 15.82 16.82 2.69
C ILE A 244 17.28 17.26 2.52
N LYS A 245 18.08 17.19 3.58
CA LYS A 245 19.52 17.48 3.50
C LYS A 245 20.21 16.53 2.52
N LEU A 246 19.92 15.23 2.56
CA LEU A 246 20.41 14.26 1.58
C LEU A 246 20.08 14.67 0.13
N VAL A 247 18.85 15.13 -0.12
CA VAL A 247 18.43 15.60 -1.45
C VAL A 247 19.18 16.86 -1.86
N ASN A 248 19.34 17.83 -0.94
CA ASN A 248 20.00 19.10 -1.20
C ASN A 248 21.49 18.93 -1.51
N ASP A 249 22.15 18.04 -0.80
CA ASP A 249 23.56 17.72 -1.02
C ASP A 249 23.84 17.04 -2.37
N GLN A 250 22.77 16.59 -3.06
CA GLN A 250 22.82 15.91 -4.35
C GLN A 250 22.19 16.75 -5.48
N GLY A 251 22.31 18.07 -5.42
CA GLY A 251 21.91 19.00 -6.46
C GLY A 251 20.58 19.73 -6.22
N GLY A 252 19.96 19.51 -5.05
CA GLY A 252 18.71 20.14 -4.64
C GLY A 252 17.47 19.56 -5.33
N TRP A 253 16.31 19.76 -4.71
CA TRP A 253 15.07 19.07 -5.10
C TRP A 253 14.70 19.19 -6.58
N ALA A 254 14.80 20.38 -7.16
CA ALA A 254 14.39 20.59 -8.54
C ALA A 254 15.22 19.73 -9.53
N ASN A 255 16.56 19.74 -9.38
CA ASN A 255 17.44 18.94 -10.22
C ASN A 255 17.33 17.45 -9.90
N PHE A 256 17.28 17.12 -8.62
CA PHE A 256 17.13 15.74 -8.12
C PHE A 256 15.86 15.10 -8.68
N LYS A 257 14.69 15.76 -8.53
CA LYS A 257 13.42 15.29 -9.04
C LYS A 257 13.42 15.13 -10.55
N THR A 258 13.87 16.17 -11.28
CA THR A 258 13.95 16.12 -12.74
C THR A 258 14.78 14.94 -13.24
N PHE A 259 15.90 14.66 -12.56
CA PHE A 259 16.74 13.52 -12.92
C PHE A 259 16.11 12.18 -12.53
N ARG A 260 15.55 12.07 -11.31
CA ARG A 260 14.83 10.88 -10.84
C ARG A 260 13.65 10.52 -11.73
N ASP A 261 12.92 11.50 -12.25
CA ASP A 261 11.79 11.28 -13.16
C ASP A 261 12.21 10.66 -14.50
N THR A 262 13.51 10.61 -14.81
CA THR A 262 14.06 9.90 -15.99
C THR A 262 14.32 8.41 -15.75
N PHE A 263 14.11 7.91 -14.52
CA PHE A 263 14.38 6.52 -14.20
C PHE A 263 13.35 5.60 -14.84
N ASP A 264 13.83 4.52 -15.41
CA ASP A 264 13.00 3.42 -15.88
C ASP A 264 12.94 2.35 -14.78
N LEU A 265 11.97 2.51 -13.86
CA LEU A 265 11.87 1.61 -12.69
C LEU A 265 11.57 0.16 -13.07
N PHE A 266 10.88 -0.08 -14.19
CA PHE A 266 10.39 -1.40 -14.57
C PHE A 266 11.14 -2.03 -15.74
N GLY A 267 11.98 -1.28 -16.44
CA GLY A 267 12.71 -1.78 -17.58
C GLY A 267 13.97 -2.54 -17.21
N ALA A 268 14.37 -3.48 -18.06
CA ALA A 268 15.64 -4.22 -17.91
C ALA A 268 16.88 -3.31 -17.89
N LYS A 269 16.79 -2.16 -18.57
CA LYS A 269 17.80 -1.09 -18.53
C LYS A 269 17.37 0.00 -17.56
N ASN A 270 17.24 -0.34 -16.30
CA ASN A 270 16.79 0.56 -15.25
C ASN A 270 17.91 1.49 -14.73
N GLN A 271 17.57 2.29 -13.71
CA GLN A 271 18.46 3.28 -13.11
C GLN A 271 19.76 2.69 -12.53
N PHE A 272 19.76 1.43 -12.09
CA PHE A 272 20.99 0.76 -11.62
C PHE A 272 21.89 0.36 -12.77
N THR A 273 21.35 -0.27 -13.82
CA THR A 273 22.12 -0.71 -14.98
C THR A 273 22.66 0.48 -15.78
N LYS A 274 21.92 1.61 -15.79
CA LYS A 274 22.36 2.88 -16.39
C LYS A 274 23.30 3.71 -15.51
N ASP A 275 23.66 3.23 -14.30
CA ASP A 275 24.46 3.96 -13.32
C ASP A 275 23.89 5.34 -12.96
N GLN A 276 22.57 5.45 -12.88
CA GLN A 276 21.87 6.68 -12.53
C GLN A 276 21.55 6.77 -11.02
N LEU A 277 21.56 5.65 -10.31
CA LEU A 277 21.27 5.55 -8.88
C LEU A 277 22.23 4.56 -8.23
N ALA A 278 22.84 4.95 -7.11
CA ALA A 278 23.69 4.05 -6.36
C ALA A 278 22.94 3.27 -5.27
N ALA A 279 22.06 3.91 -4.53
CA ALA A 279 21.27 3.23 -3.47
C ALA A 279 19.95 3.93 -3.17
N PHE A 280 18.97 3.16 -2.72
CA PHE A 280 17.69 3.65 -2.19
C PHE A 280 16.97 2.58 -1.36
N PRO A 281 16.12 2.94 -0.39
CA PRO A 281 15.19 2.03 0.22
C PRO A 281 14.03 1.75 -0.75
N ILE A 282 13.63 0.48 -0.86
CA ILE A 282 12.50 0.08 -1.70
C ILE A 282 11.86 -1.19 -1.17
N GLU A 283 10.60 -1.41 -1.54
CA GLU A 283 9.84 -2.57 -1.10
C GLU A 283 10.28 -3.85 -1.82
N ASN A 284 10.00 -4.96 -1.17
CA ASN A 284 10.39 -6.33 -1.55
C ASN A 284 9.92 -6.75 -2.97
N TRP A 285 8.81 -6.24 -3.47
CA TRP A 285 8.33 -6.55 -4.82
C TRP A 285 9.33 -6.16 -5.91
N TYR A 286 10.18 -5.16 -5.66
CA TYR A 286 11.13 -4.64 -6.64
C TYR A 286 12.24 -5.61 -7.00
N VAL A 287 12.59 -6.54 -6.11
CA VAL A 287 13.57 -7.61 -6.43
C VAL A 287 13.08 -8.47 -7.60
N ASN A 288 11.77 -8.74 -7.66
CA ASN A 288 11.19 -9.47 -8.78
C ASN A 288 11.31 -8.69 -10.12
N VAL A 289 11.12 -7.36 -10.08
CA VAL A 289 11.32 -6.50 -11.25
C VAL A 289 12.78 -6.52 -11.72
N LEU A 290 13.74 -6.59 -10.80
CA LEU A 290 15.16 -6.59 -11.12
C LEU A 290 15.66 -7.88 -11.78
N LEU A 291 14.87 -8.95 -11.80
CA LEU A 291 15.26 -10.21 -12.47
C LEU A 291 15.60 -10.00 -13.95
N ASP A 292 14.84 -9.17 -14.65
CA ASP A 292 15.07 -8.85 -16.06
C ASP A 292 16.36 -8.05 -16.28
N SER A 293 16.83 -7.36 -15.27
CA SER A 293 18.05 -6.53 -15.31
C SER A 293 19.36 -7.31 -15.19
N ARG A 294 19.30 -8.59 -14.78
CA ARG A 294 20.47 -9.46 -14.62
C ARG A 294 21.28 -9.57 -15.93
N SER A 295 20.57 -9.80 -17.05
CA SER A 295 21.18 -9.86 -18.37
C SER A 295 21.79 -8.53 -18.85
N SER A 296 21.41 -7.41 -18.22
CA SER A 296 21.93 -6.06 -18.52
C SER A 296 23.10 -5.64 -17.63
N GLY A 297 23.70 -6.58 -16.87
CA GLY A 297 24.90 -6.34 -16.06
C GLY A 297 24.60 -5.72 -14.70
N LEU A 298 23.41 -5.96 -14.15
CA LEU A 298 23.09 -5.56 -12.77
C LEU A 298 24.02 -6.28 -11.79
N GLN A 299 24.65 -5.50 -10.92
CA GLN A 299 25.42 -5.97 -9.75
C GLN A 299 24.65 -5.51 -8.49
N LEU A 300 23.68 -6.33 -8.08
CA LEU A 300 22.84 -6.02 -6.92
C LEU A 300 23.61 -6.26 -5.63
N GLN A 301 23.45 -5.36 -4.66
CA GLN A 301 23.79 -5.52 -3.25
C GLN A 301 22.63 -4.98 -2.41
N SER A 302 22.60 -5.31 -1.13
CA SER A 302 21.53 -4.88 -0.22
C SER A 302 22.03 -4.76 1.21
N THR A 303 21.46 -3.81 1.96
CA THR A 303 21.57 -3.75 3.41
C THR A 303 20.19 -3.61 4.01
N PRO A 304 19.95 -4.04 5.25
CA PRO A 304 18.69 -3.70 5.91
C PRO A 304 18.56 -2.18 6.03
N PHE A 305 17.32 -1.66 6.01
CA PHE A 305 17.05 -0.34 6.56
C PHE A 305 17.02 -0.46 8.08
N THR A 306 17.72 0.40 8.79
CA THR A 306 17.89 0.29 10.24
C THR A 306 17.42 1.54 10.96
N ASP A 307 16.97 1.37 12.19
CA ASP A 307 16.71 2.47 13.11
C ASP A 307 18.03 3.07 13.67
N ARG A 308 17.91 4.10 14.52
CA ARG A 308 19.06 4.77 15.15
C ARG A 308 19.84 3.89 16.13
N GLN A 309 19.30 2.73 16.51
CA GLN A 309 19.93 1.72 17.35
C GLN A 309 20.56 0.57 16.54
N GLY A 310 20.49 0.64 15.21
CA GLY A 310 21.03 -0.38 14.30
C GLY A 310 20.15 -1.61 14.14
N GLN A 311 18.89 -1.56 14.63
CA GLN A 311 17.95 -2.66 14.45
C GLN A 311 17.26 -2.54 13.08
N PRO A 312 17.13 -3.64 12.33
CA PRO A 312 16.32 -3.64 11.12
C PRO A 312 14.90 -3.18 11.39
N ILE A 313 14.42 -2.24 10.57
CA ILE A 313 13.06 -1.70 10.65
C ILE A 313 12.48 -1.52 9.24
N SER A 314 11.18 -1.64 9.13
CA SER A 314 10.41 -1.24 7.96
C SER A 314 9.04 -0.71 8.38
N THR A 315 8.48 0.17 7.57
CA THR A 315 7.02 0.33 7.51
C THR A 315 6.43 -0.85 6.75
N ILE A 316 5.18 -1.18 7.04
CA ILE A 316 4.43 -2.14 6.24
C ILE A 316 3.55 -1.44 5.21
N GLY A 317 3.34 -2.12 4.09
CA GLY A 317 2.34 -1.78 3.10
C GLY A 317 1.57 -3.03 2.68
N GLY A 318 0.60 -2.84 1.81
CA GLY A 318 -0.24 -3.88 1.24
C GLY A 318 -1.71 -3.51 1.28
N SER A 319 -2.56 -4.46 0.91
CA SER A 319 -3.99 -4.23 0.76
C SER A 319 -4.82 -5.15 1.65
N ALA A 320 -6.11 -4.94 1.63
CA ALA A 320 -7.09 -5.80 2.30
C ALA A 320 -8.35 -5.98 1.44
N TRP A 321 -8.98 -7.11 1.61
CA TRP A 321 -10.32 -7.36 1.13
C TRP A 321 -11.34 -6.82 2.13
N VAL A 322 -12.17 -5.90 1.68
CA VAL A 322 -13.24 -5.28 2.48
C VAL A 322 -14.59 -5.49 1.81
N VAL A 323 -15.66 -5.51 2.61
CA VAL A 323 -17.04 -5.63 2.12
C VAL A 323 -17.74 -4.30 2.31
N PRO A 324 -18.17 -3.62 1.22
CA PRO A 324 -18.90 -2.37 1.30
C PRO A 324 -20.23 -2.51 2.05
N LYS A 325 -20.66 -1.44 2.70
CA LYS A 325 -22.01 -1.35 3.22
C LYS A 325 -23.01 -1.40 2.05
N GLY A 326 -24.01 -2.26 2.14
CA GLY A 326 -25.01 -2.44 1.08
C GLY A 326 -24.58 -3.39 -0.05
N ALA A 327 -23.46 -4.12 0.09
CA ALA A 327 -23.07 -5.20 -0.81
C ALA A 327 -24.21 -6.23 -0.94
N LYS A 328 -24.55 -6.59 -2.18
CA LYS A 328 -25.71 -7.47 -2.46
C LYS A 328 -25.38 -8.94 -2.24
N ASN A 329 -24.10 -9.31 -2.33
CA ASN A 329 -23.63 -10.68 -2.17
C ASN A 329 -22.49 -10.77 -1.13
N ALA A 330 -22.78 -10.30 0.09
CA ALA A 330 -21.82 -10.28 1.19
C ALA A 330 -21.30 -11.68 1.57
N ASN A 331 -22.12 -12.74 1.42
CA ASN A 331 -21.68 -14.11 1.65
C ASN A 331 -20.60 -14.54 0.65
N ALA A 332 -20.80 -14.33 -0.65
CA ALA A 332 -19.78 -14.61 -1.65
C ALA A 332 -18.53 -13.74 -1.47
N ALA A 333 -18.69 -12.47 -1.06
CA ALA A 333 -17.61 -11.56 -0.74
C ALA A 333 -16.75 -12.07 0.42
N CYS A 334 -17.39 -12.58 1.48
CA CYS A 334 -16.69 -13.20 2.61
C CYS A 334 -15.88 -14.44 2.19
N GLN A 335 -16.50 -15.34 1.42
CA GLN A 335 -15.79 -16.54 0.93
C GLN A 335 -14.69 -16.20 -0.08
N TRP A 336 -14.84 -15.10 -0.83
CA TRP A 336 -13.78 -14.56 -1.67
C TRP A 336 -12.58 -14.13 -0.82
N ALA A 337 -12.79 -13.26 0.18
CA ALA A 337 -11.72 -12.78 1.06
C ALA A 337 -11.00 -13.96 1.75
N LYS A 338 -11.76 -14.95 2.26
CA LYS A 338 -11.21 -16.18 2.82
C LYS A 338 -10.33 -16.91 1.82
N THR A 339 -10.85 -17.18 0.62
CA THR A 339 -10.14 -17.97 -0.40
C THR A 339 -8.87 -17.25 -0.85
N MET A 340 -8.95 -15.95 -1.12
CA MET A 340 -7.82 -15.17 -1.60
C MET A 340 -6.66 -15.10 -0.61
N THR A 341 -6.92 -15.32 0.69
CA THR A 341 -5.92 -15.15 1.75
C THR A 341 -5.61 -16.43 2.54
N SER A 342 -6.24 -17.56 2.20
CA SER A 342 -6.05 -18.82 2.90
C SER A 342 -4.67 -19.43 2.64
N LEU A 343 -4.18 -20.16 3.62
CA LEU A 343 -2.91 -20.92 3.52
C LEU A 343 -2.88 -21.83 2.30
N GLU A 344 -3.94 -22.63 2.10
CA GLU A 344 -4.04 -23.55 0.96
C GLU A 344 -3.92 -22.82 -0.39
N THR A 345 -4.60 -21.70 -0.52
CA THR A 345 -4.63 -20.95 -1.77
C THR A 345 -3.30 -20.25 -2.03
N TRP A 346 -2.61 -19.80 -0.98
CA TRP A 346 -1.26 -19.28 -1.11
C TRP A 346 -0.24 -20.35 -1.54
N HIS A 347 -0.40 -21.60 -1.11
CA HIS A 347 0.43 -22.71 -1.64
C HIS A 347 0.20 -22.92 -3.14
N LYS A 348 -1.06 -22.90 -3.61
CA LYS A 348 -1.39 -22.97 -5.05
C LYS A 348 -0.79 -21.80 -5.83
N ALA A 349 -0.82 -20.60 -5.24
CA ALA A 349 -0.20 -19.42 -5.83
C ALA A 349 1.33 -19.53 -5.94
N ALA A 350 1.98 -20.10 -4.91
CA ALA A 350 3.40 -20.37 -4.95
C ALA A 350 3.77 -21.43 -6.00
N GLU A 351 2.94 -22.46 -6.17
CA GLU A 351 3.13 -23.46 -7.23
C GLU A 351 3.00 -22.84 -8.62
N ALA A 352 2.03 -21.95 -8.84
CA ALA A 352 1.89 -21.22 -10.08
C ALA A 352 3.11 -20.31 -10.35
N ARG A 353 3.60 -19.59 -9.32
CA ARG A 353 4.83 -18.78 -9.41
C ARG A 353 6.03 -19.66 -9.77
N MET A 354 6.17 -20.85 -9.21
CA MET A 354 7.28 -21.77 -9.52
C MET A 354 7.22 -22.29 -10.96
N GLN A 355 6.04 -22.44 -11.56
CA GLN A 355 5.92 -22.76 -12.99
C GLN A 355 6.47 -21.62 -13.84
N THR A 356 6.14 -20.35 -13.52
CA THR A 356 6.71 -19.16 -14.18
C THR A 356 8.23 -19.11 -14.00
N VAL A 357 8.72 -19.28 -12.79
CA VAL A 357 10.17 -19.30 -12.48
C VAL A 357 10.90 -20.35 -13.32
N THR A 358 10.34 -21.54 -13.45
CA THR A 358 10.94 -22.64 -14.26
C THR A 358 10.92 -22.32 -15.74
N LYS A 359 9.79 -21.82 -16.25
CA LYS A 359 9.62 -21.44 -17.66
C LYS A 359 10.61 -20.35 -18.06
N ASP A 360 10.75 -19.33 -17.23
CA ASP A 360 11.57 -18.16 -17.52
C ASP A 360 13.04 -18.36 -17.11
N LYS A 361 13.41 -19.54 -16.64
CA LYS A 361 14.76 -19.88 -16.14
C LYS A 361 15.27 -18.86 -15.13
N SER A 362 14.39 -18.44 -14.24
CA SER A 362 14.61 -17.45 -13.20
C SER A 362 14.72 -18.09 -11.82
N PHE A 363 14.58 -17.35 -10.76
CA PHE A 363 14.56 -17.88 -9.39
C PHE A 363 13.42 -17.22 -8.58
N PHE A 364 13.06 -17.93 -7.49
CA PHE A 364 11.99 -17.48 -6.62
C PHE A 364 12.48 -16.36 -5.71
N THR A 365 11.80 -15.20 -5.76
CA THR A 365 12.14 -14.01 -4.95
C THR A 365 11.29 -13.87 -3.68
N GLY A 366 10.36 -14.80 -3.45
CA GLY A 366 9.43 -14.79 -2.33
C GLY A 366 7.99 -14.45 -2.76
N LEU A 367 7.07 -14.86 -1.92
CA LEU A 367 5.72 -14.32 -1.83
C LEU A 367 5.56 -13.79 -0.39
N PHE A 368 5.14 -12.55 -0.28
CA PHE A 368 4.98 -11.87 1.01
C PHE A 368 3.49 -11.60 1.19
N THR A 369 2.81 -12.53 1.86
CA THR A 369 1.36 -12.71 1.72
C THR A 369 0.54 -11.98 2.79
N GLY A 370 1.20 -11.56 3.89
CA GLY A 370 0.51 -11.11 5.09
C GLY A 370 0.04 -12.27 6.00
N ASN A 371 -0.11 -13.48 5.45
CA ASN A 371 -0.30 -14.70 6.22
C ASN A 371 1.09 -15.25 6.60
N LYS A 372 1.48 -15.10 7.87
CA LYS A 372 2.79 -15.48 8.38
C LYS A 372 3.09 -16.96 8.14
N LYS A 373 2.11 -17.83 8.40
CA LYS A 373 2.28 -19.26 8.21
C LYS A 373 2.52 -19.62 6.74
N ALA A 374 1.81 -18.98 5.82
CA ALA A 374 2.04 -19.15 4.39
C ALA A 374 3.45 -18.70 3.99
N ASP A 375 3.89 -17.52 4.46
CA ASP A 375 5.24 -17.00 4.17
C ASP A 375 6.34 -17.98 4.64
N GLU A 376 6.20 -18.52 5.85
CA GLU A 376 7.16 -19.48 6.44
C GLU A 376 7.21 -20.79 5.67
N GLU A 377 6.07 -21.40 5.37
CA GLU A 377 6.00 -22.67 4.66
C GLU A 377 6.45 -22.54 3.19
N ILE A 378 6.06 -21.47 2.51
CA ILE A 378 6.46 -21.18 1.12
C ILE A 378 7.97 -20.90 1.06
N LYS A 379 8.50 -20.09 2.00
CA LYS A 379 9.95 -19.84 2.12
C LYS A 379 10.70 -21.17 2.27
N ALA A 380 10.30 -22.01 3.21
CA ALA A 380 10.96 -23.30 3.48
C ALA A 380 10.94 -24.23 2.28
N LYS A 381 9.84 -24.26 1.51
CA LYS A 381 9.68 -25.16 0.37
C LYS A 381 10.40 -24.67 -0.89
N TYR A 382 10.35 -23.39 -1.19
CA TYR A 382 10.73 -22.88 -2.51
C TYR A 382 11.94 -21.95 -2.53
N LEU A 383 12.28 -21.28 -1.42
CA LEU A 383 13.44 -20.40 -1.41
C LEU A 383 14.72 -21.24 -1.42
N LYS A 384 15.53 -21.05 -2.44
CA LYS A 384 16.83 -21.69 -2.64
C LYS A 384 17.86 -20.62 -2.95
N PRO A 385 19.16 -20.86 -2.68
CA PRO A 385 20.21 -19.97 -3.15
C PRO A 385 20.09 -19.74 -4.66
N THR A 386 20.11 -18.50 -5.06
CA THR A 386 19.91 -18.08 -6.47
C THR A 386 21.16 -18.27 -7.31
N GLY A 387 22.32 -18.39 -6.65
CA GLY A 387 23.64 -18.32 -7.29
C GLY A 387 24.14 -16.88 -7.53
N ASP A 388 23.35 -15.89 -7.13
CA ASP A 388 23.70 -14.48 -7.14
C ASP A 388 23.65 -13.95 -5.70
N ALA A 389 24.80 -13.70 -5.11
CA ALA A 389 24.91 -13.32 -3.69
C ALA A 389 24.15 -12.01 -3.37
N GLY A 390 24.05 -11.08 -4.34
CA GLY A 390 23.34 -9.82 -4.14
C GLY A 390 21.82 -10.02 -4.07
N PHE A 391 21.25 -10.87 -4.91
CA PHE A 391 19.85 -11.25 -4.84
C PHE A 391 19.55 -12.05 -3.58
N ASP A 392 20.43 -13.01 -3.22
CA ASP A 392 20.27 -13.79 -1.98
C ASP A 392 20.26 -12.86 -0.76
N GLN A 393 21.15 -11.88 -0.71
CA GLN A 393 21.22 -10.89 0.36
C GLN A 393 19.96 -10.01 0.42
N ALA A 394 19.49 -9.51 -0.73
CA ALA A 394 18.29 -8.68 -0.80
C ALA A 394 17.05 -9.44 -0.32
N ILE A 395 16.84 -10.66 -0.82
CA ILE A 395 15.72 -11.51 -0.44
C ILE A 395 15.75 -11.79 1.07
N ASN A 396 16.92 -12.15 1.61
CA ASN A 396 17.08 -12.43 3.05
C ASN A 396 16.79 -11.17 3.89
N ASN A 397 17.28 -9.99 3.51
CA ASN A 397 17.00 -8.74 4.23
C ASN A 397 15.50 -8.46 4.32
N TYR A 398 14.72 -8.75 3.26
CA TYR A 398 13.28 -8.60 3.30
C TYR A 398 12.60 -9.61 4.22
N TYR A 399 13.01 -10.88 4.20
CA TYR A 399 12.46 -11.89 5.12
C TYR A 399 12.79 -11.60 6.57
N ASP A 400 14.01 -11.10 6.85
CA ASP A 400 14.49 -10.85 8.22
C ASP A 400 13.79 -9.66 8.89
N VAL A 401 13.19 -8.75 8.10
CA VAL A 401 12.48 -7.58 8.62
C VAL A 401 10.97 -7.80 8.78
N LEU A 402 10.41 -8.90 8.23
CA LEU A 402 8.95 -9.12 8.23
C LEU A 402 8.30 -9.02 9.62
N ASP A 403 8.90 -9.64 10.63
CA ASP A 403 8.35 -9.65 11.99
C ASP A 403 8.78 -8.42 12.82
N LYS A 404 9.63 -7.55 12.27
CA LYS A 404 10.11 -6.30 12.90
C LYS A 404 9.45 -5.06 12.29
N ALA A 405 8.79 -5.25 11.16
CA ALA A 405 8.12 -4.16 10.45
C ALA A 405 6.90 -3.66 11.24
N LYS A 406 6.68 -2.36 11.16
CA LYS A 406 5.66 -1.66 11.96
C LYS A 406 4.61 -1.03 11.07
N SER A 407 3.36 -1.06 11.51
CA SER A 407 2.28 -0.25 10.94
C SER A 407 2.27 1.16 11.54
N VAL A 408 1.77 2.11 10.79
CA VAL A 408 1.21 3.33 11.37
C VAL A 408 -0.12 2.94 12.03
N ASN A 409 -0.41 3.46 13.23
CA ASN A 409 -1.66 3.14 13.90
C ASN A 409 -2.88 3.52 13.04
N PRO A 410 -3.93 2.70 12.99
CA PRO A 410 -5.14 3.02 12.23
C PRO A 410 -5.83 4.26 12.78
N SER A 411 -6.45 5.04 11.90
CA SER A 411 -7.17 6.26 12.26
C SER A 411 -8.47 6.40 11.48
N ALA A 412 -9.48 6.94 12.13
CA ALA A 412 -10.73 7.36 11.47
C ALA A 412 -10.48 8.44 10.39
N ALA A 413 -9.39 9.19 10.50
CA ALA A 413 -8.94 10.21 9.54
C ALA A 413 -7.65 9.78 8.80
N GLY A 414 -7.41 8.49 8.63
CA GLY A 414 -6.15 7.97 8.05
C GLY A 414 -5.84 8.54 6.68
N ALA A 415 -6.83 8.66 5.81
CA ALA A 415 -6.65 9.23 4.46
C ALA A 415 -6.27 10.71 4.51
N GLU A 416 -6.90 11.48 5.40
CA GLU A 416 -6.64 12.90 5.59
C GLU A 416 -5.25 13.13 6.23
N ILE A 417 -4.86 12.29 7.18
CA ILE A 417 -3.50 12.27 7.77
C ILE A 417 -2.45 12.01 6.70
N ASP A 418 -2.69 11.01 5.86
CA ASP A 418 -1.81 10.65 4.74
C ASP A 418 -1.65 11.82 3.75
N ALA A 419 -2.74 12.46 3.38
CA ALA A 419 -2.72 13.62 2.48
C ALA A 419 -1.96 14.79 3.11
N ALA A 420 -2.15 15.05 4.41
CA ALA A 420 -1.53 16.15 5.12
C ALA A 420 0.00 16.03 5.17
N TRP A 421 0.53 14.88 5.60
CA TRP A 421 1.98 14.72 5.65
C TRP A 421 2.63 14.68 4.26
N LYS A 422 1.99 14.09 3.25
CA LYS A 422 2.49 14.11 1.87
C LYS A 422 2.61 15.54 1.33
N ALA A 423 1.58 16.36 1.58
CA ALA A 423 1.60 17.76 1.21
C ALA A 423 2.71 18.56 1.96
N ALA A 424 2.89 18.28 3.26
CA ALA A 424 3.93 18.92 4.06
C ALA A 424 5.33 18.59 3.55
N VAL A 425 5.62 17.31 3.29
CA VAL A 425 6.90 16.88 2.71
C VAL A 425 7.13 17.53 1.35
N GLY A 426 6.08 17.61 0.51
CA GLY A 426 6.16 18.31 -0.79
C GLY A 426 6.52 19.79 -0.65
N LYS A 427 5.88 20.54 0.30
CA LYS A 427 6.19 21.94 0.59
C LYS A 427 7.63 22.12 1.08
N ALA A 428 8.08 21.24 1.97
CA ALA A 428 9.43 21.30 2.52
C ALA A 428 10.49 20.99 1.45
N LEU A 429 10.29 19.99 0.60
CA LEU A 429 11.15 19.69 -0.55
C LEU A 429 11.24 20.84 -1.54
N ALA A 430 10.12 21.51 -1.81
CA ALA A 430 10.08 22.68 -2.69
C ALA A 430 10.69 23.94 -2.06
N GLY A 431 11.05 23.92 -0.77
CA GLY A 431 11.58 25.08 -0.05
C GLY A 431 10.53 26.17 0.24
N SER A 432 9.24 25.86 0.07
CA SER A 432 8.14 26.81 0.34
C SER A 432 7.78 26.92 1.83
N ALA A 433 8.25 25.99 2.65
CA ALA A 433 8.18 25.98 4.11
C ALA A 433 9.38 25.25 4.70
N THR A 434 9.76 25.56 5.94
CA THR A 434 10.71 24.69 6.67
C THR A 434 10.04 23.37 7.01
N PRO A 435 10.79 22.27 7.19
CA PRO A 435 10.25 20.96 7.61
C PRO A 435 9.32 21.07 8.83
N LYS A 436 9.78 21.79 9.86
CA LYS A 436 8.98 22.04 11.06
C LYS A 436 7.66 22.76 10.77
N ALA A 437 7.70 23.89 10.05
CA ALA A 437 6.49 24.68 9.76
C ALA A 437 5.50 23.86 8.88
N ALA A 438 6.02 23.08 7.94
CA ALA A 438 5.19 22.24 7.08
C ALA A 438 4.49 21.12 7.89
N LEU A 439 5.21 20.45 8.81
CA LEU A 439 4.64 19.42 9.68
C LEU A 439 3.73 19.99 10.76
N ASP A 440 3.98 21.19 11.30
CA ASP A 440 3.05 21.88 12.22
C ASP A 440 1.72 22.19 11.52
N GLN A 441 1.75 22.65 10.28
CA GLN A 441 0.55 22.86 9.48
C GLN A 441 -0.18 21.54 9.22
N ALA A 442 0.55 20.49 8.80
CA ALA A 442 -0.03 19.17 8.56
C ALA A 442 -0.67 18.60 9.83
N GLN A 443 -0.04 18.78 10.99
CA GLN A 443 -0.59 18.36 12.28
C GLN A 443 -1.92 19.06 12.57
N SER A 444 -2.00 20.35 12.34
CA SER A 444 -3.24 21.12 12.55
C SER A 444 -4.37 20.67 11.62
N GLU A 445 -4.06 20.46 10.33
CA GLU A 445 -5.02 19.97 9.32
C GLU A 445 -5.49 18.56 9.63
N ALA A 446 -4.57 17.64 9.95
CA ALA A 446 -4.85 16.26 10.31
C ALA A 446 -5.66 16.15 11.61
N LYS A 447 -5.32 16.97 12.63
CA LYS A 447 -6.06 17.01 13.90
C LYS A 447 -7.50 17.49 13.70
N ALA A 448 -7.68 18.54 12.90
CA ALA A 448 -9.02 19.04 12.58
C ALA A 448 -9.87 18.00 11.80
N ALA A 449 -9.25 17.19 10.95
CA ALA A 449 -9.91 16.08 10.28
C ALA A 449 -10.28 14.96 11.25
N PHE A 450 -9.35 14.57 12.14
CA PHE A 450 -9.56 13.56 13.16
C PHE A 450 -10.70 13.94 14.12
N ASP A 451 -10.74 15.19 14.59
CA ASP A 451 -11.78 15.65 15.51
C ASP A 451 -13.19 15.69 14.87
N LYS A 452 -13.25 15.82 13.54
CA LYS A 452 -14.52 15.78 12.77
C LYS A 452 -14.91 14.38 12.33
N ALA A 453 -13.96 13.42 12.32
CA ALA A 453 -14.25 12.07 11.88
C ALA A 453 -15.25 11.41 12.83
N PRO A 454 -16.20 10.62 12.30
CA PRO A 454 -17.11 9.86 13.16
C PRO A 454 -16.31 8.95 14.09
N GLN A 455 -16.53 9.12 15.37
CA GLN A 455 -15.82 8.31 16.38
C GLN A 455 -16.48 6.93 16.60
N GLY A 456 -17.41 6.52 15.71
CA GLY A 456 -18.02 5.20 15.59
C GLY A 456 -18.80 4.73 16.82
#